data_4aeb25d0ac9167cd26e58a4fb4354117
#
_entry.id   4aeb25d0ac9167cd26e58a4fb4354117
#
_cell.length_a   1.000
_cell.length_b   1.000
_cell.length_c   1.000
_cell.angle_alpha   90.00
_cell.angle_beta   90.00
_cell.angle_gamma   90.00
#
_symmetry.space_group_name_H-M   'P 1'
#
loop_
_entity.id
_entity.type
_entity.pdbx_description
1 polymer ?
#
loop_
_entity_poly.entity_id
_entity_poly.type
_entity_poly.pdbx_seq_one_letter_code
_entity_poly.pdbx_strand_id
1 'polypeptide(L)'
;LPILLLTLGACNGPTPSKVQLSDFQDNVSVKISGARLIDLPMGMQPLESNLLNANEITVGVHGGSSEGYEWIYPLKTLDTPTNEVFFYRWPDNGCYKDSGDRLIEELENLLNQNIQVKKVTLIGHSYGGILVTHLLNNWKNTVTLDAHIIASPLQGNTSLNTLCGYKPEVNLKPMANLFEWRTQQDLDSAFKDLPKNPQNIEISGSVVTVLPDTYKGHRLGHNWSISWVADQLKKP
;
A
#
# COMPACT_ATOMS: atom_id res chain seq x y z
N LEU A 1 -15.18 -4.89 54.04
CA LEU A 1 -15.59 -4.70 52.65
C LEU A 1 -14.37 -4.44 51.78
N PRO A 2 -13.99 -5.25 50.81
CA PRO A 2 -12.92 -4.92 49.86
C PRO A 2 -13.49 -4.00 48.77
N ILE A 3 -12.80 -2.87 48.58
CA ILE A 3 -13.07 -1.94 47.50
C ILE A 3 -12.45 -2.55 46.24
N LEU A 4 -13.30 -2.93 45.28
CA LEU A 4 -12.89 -3.40 43.95
C LEU A 4 -12.52 -2.16 43.10
N LEU A 5 -11.22 -1.89 42.92
CA LEU A 5 -10.75 -0.93 41.95
C LEU A 5 -10.96 -1.48 40.55
N LEU A 6 -11.98 -1.00 39.84
CA LEU A 6 -12.10 -1.19 38.40
C LEU A 6 -11.05 -0.31 37.70
N THR A 7 -9.99 -0.92 37.19
CA THR A 7 -9.09 -0.27 36.26
C THR A 7 -9.80 -0.17 34.90
N LEU A 8 -10.25 1.04 34.58
CA LEU A 8 -10.66 1.38 33.22
C LEU A 8 -9.43 1.27 32.30
N GLY A 9 -9.35 0.21 31.54
CA GLY A 9 -8.40 0.08 30.47
C GLY A 9 -8.67 1.18 29.45
N ALA A 10 -7.75 2.16 29.36
CA ALA A 10 -7.79 3.15 28.30
C ALA A 10 -7.65 2.42 26.96
N CYS A 11 -8.66 2.46 26.13
CA CYS A 11 -8.57 2.09 24.72
C CYS A 11 -7.56 3.05 24.08
N ASN A 12 -6.31 2.62 23.94
CA ASN A 12 -5.32 3.32 23.14
C ASN A 12 -5.68 3.10 21.67
N GLY A 13 -6.56 3.94 21.14
CA GLY A 13 -6.72 4.09 19.71
C GLY A 13 -5.37 4.48 19.07
N PRO A 14 -5.16 4.24 17.77
CA PRO A 14 -3.93 4.61 17.10
C PRO A 14 -3.66 6.10 17.34
N THR A 15 -2.44 6.42 17.76
CA THR A 15 -2.03 7.81 17.97
C THR A 15 -2.16 8.54 16.63
N PRO A 16 -2.90 9.65 16.54
CA PRO A 16 -3.07 10.36 15.28
C PRO A 16 -1.70 10.68 14.67
N SER A 17 -1.55 10.43 13.37
CA SER A 17 -0.32 10.83 12.68
C SER A 17 -0.20 12.36 12.75
N LYS A 18 1.04 12.86 12.70
CA LYS A 18 1.29 14.32 12.64
C LYS A 18 0.94 14.92 11.27
N VAL A 19 0.51 14.09 10.31
CA VAL A 19 0.20 14.46 8.93
C VAL A 19 -1.20 13.96 8.61
N GLN A 20 -2.04 14.86 8.09
CA GLN A 20 -3.39 14.55 7.61
C GLN A 20 -3.50 14.86 6.12
N LEU A 21 -4.43 14.22 5.40
CA LEU A 21 -4.65 14.47 3.98
C LEU A 21 -5.04 15.93 3.71
N SER A 22 -5.77 16.57 4.63
CA SER A 22 -6.11 17.99 4.59
C SER A 22 -4.90 18.93 4.63
N ASP A 23 -3.75 18.47 5.11
CA ASP A 23 -2.50 19.24 5.12
C ASP A 23 -1.88 19.39 3.72
N PHE A 24 -2.24 18.53 2.78
CA PHE A 24 -1.71 18.53 1.41
C PHE A 24 -2.53 19.47 0.53
N GLN A 25 -2.22 20.75 0.59
CA GLN A 25 -2.89 21.81 -0.17
C GLN A 25 -2.23 22.01 -1.54
N ASP A 26 -3.02 22.42 -2.53
CA ASP A 26 -2.57 22.58 -3.92
C ASP A 26 -1.58 23.76 -4.11
N ASN A 27 -1.52 24.69 -3.15
CA ASN A 27 -0.59 25.81 -3.14
C ASN A 27 0.79 25.48 -2.54
N VAL A 28 0.99 24.26 -2.02
CA VAL A 28 2.26 23.79 -1.49
C VAL A 28 2.92 22.89 -2.51
N SER A 29 4.26 23.03 -2.69
CA SER A 29 5.00 22.11 -3.57
C SER A 29 4.73 20.66 -3.19
N VAL A 30 4.32 19.85 -4.19
CA VAL A 30 4.06 18.41 -4.01
C VAL A 30 5.27 17.65 -3.46
N LYS A 31 6.49 18.11 -3.75
CA LYS A 31 7.72 17.52 -3.18
C LYS A 31 7.85 17.80 -1.69
N ILE A 32 7.52 19.01 -1.24
CA ILE A 32 7.52 19.34 0.20
C ILE A 32 6.45 18.52 0.93
N SER A 33 5.27 18.41 0.33
CA SER A 33 4.19 17.56 0.87
C SER A 33 4.60 16.08 0.93
N GLY A 34 5.29 15.59 -0.10
CA GLY A 34 5.79 14.22 -0.15
C GLY A 34 6.82 13.91 0.94
N ALA A 35 7.77 14.83 1.17
CA ALA A 35 8.75 14.68 2.24
C ALA A 35 8.07 14.46 3.61
N ARG A 36 6.95 15.13 3.87
CA ARG A 36 6.19 14.93 5.13
C ARG A 36 5.64 13.52 5.28
N LEU A 37 5.24 12.85 4.19
CA LEU A 37 4.85 11.43 4.23
C LEU A 37 6.05 10.53 4.57
N ILE A 38 7.21 10.84 3.98
CA ILE A 38 8.42 10.04 4.19
C ILE A 38 9.00 10.26 5.61
N ASP A 39 8.79 11.41 6.20
CA ASP A 39 9.20 11.71 7.58
C ASP A 39 8.29 11.09 8.65
N LEU A 40 7.16 10.48 8.27
CA LEU A 40 6.30 9.77 9.21
C LEU A 40 7.05 8.61 9.90
N PRO A 41 6.70 8.28 11.14
CA PRO A 41 7.24 7.10 11.83
C PRO A 41 7.03 5.82 11.02
N MET A 42 7.88 4.82 11.24
CA MET A 42 7.71 3.50 10.62
C MET A 42 6.44 2.80 11.11
N GLY A 43 5.79 2.04 10.22
CA GLY A 43 4.54 1.33 10.46
C GLY A 43 3.35 1.97 9.74
N MET A 44 2.15 1.49 10.04
CA MET A 44 0.90 2.02 9.50
C MET A 44 0.56 3.38 10.13
N GLN A 45 0.51 4.40 9.29
CA GLN A 45 0.22 5.77 9.70
C GLN A 45 -1.16 6.18 9.18
N PRO A 46 -2.15 6.40 10.07
CA PRO A 46 -3.44 6.94 9.66
C PRO A 46 -3.27 8.37 9.16
N LEU A 47 -3.88 8.69 8.04
CA LEU A 47 -3.87 10.03 7.45
C LEU A 47 -5.17 10.80 7.70
N GLU A 48 -6.10 10.15 8.37
CA GLU A 48 -7.36 10.71 8.85
C GLU A 48 -7.59 10.32 10.30
N SER A 49 -8.50 10.98 10.97
CA SER A 49 -8.70 10.78 12.42
C SER A 49 -10.03 10.12 12.79
N ASN A 50 -10.76 9.58 11.82
CA ASN A 50 -12.16 9.14 12.06
C ASN A 50 -12.46 7.70 11.66
N LEU A 51 -11.70 6.74 12.20
CA LEU A 51 -11.95 5.29 12.02
C LEU A 51 -13.34 4.82 12.45
N LEU A 52 -14.03 5.57 13.32
CA LEU A 52 -15.31 5.13 13.90
C LEU A 52 -16.41 4.92 12.85
N ASN A 53 -16.36 5.61 11.72
CA ASN A 53 -17.36 5.52 10.64
C ASN A 53 -16.87 4.75 9.42
N ALA A 54 -15.60 4.35 9.38
CA ALA A 54 -15.03 3.65 8.25
C ALA A 54 -15.46 2.17 8.26
N ASN A 55 -16.01 1.71 7.14
CA ASN A 55 -16.24 0.28 6.88
C ASN A 55 -15.25 -0.30 5.87
N GLU A 56 -14.43 0.55 5.27
CA GLU A 56 -13.33 0.21 4.39
C GLU A 56 -12.06 0.95 4.84
N ILE A 57 -10.91 0.35 4.56
CA ILE A 57 -9.60 0.98 4.74
C ILE A 57 -8.75 0.80 3.49
N THR A 58 -7.98 1.83 3.17
CA THR A 58 -6.98 1.77 2.11
C THR A 58 -5.59 2.02 2.69
N VAL A 59 -4.63 1.16 2.35
CA VAL A 59 -3.24 1.30 2.80
C VAL A 59 -2.32 1.43 1.59
N GLY A 60 -1.65 2.58 1.47
CA GLY A 60 -0.58 2.79 0.50
C GLY A 60 0.76 2.27 1.02
N VAL A 61 1.39 1.35 0.28
CA VAL A 61 2.69 0.73 0.61
C VAL A 61 3.72 1.20 -0.42
N HIS A 62 4.63 2.09 0.00
CA HIS A 62 5.56 2.75 -0.91
C HIS A 62 6.65 1.80 -1.45
N GLY A 63 7.25 2.19 -2.58
CA GLY A 63 8.39 1.51 -3.18
C GLY A 63 9.73 1.90 -2.57
N GLY A 64 10.81 1.30 -3.10
CA GLY A 64 12.17 1.70 -2.74
C GLY A 64 12.47 3.12 -3.18
N SER A 65 13.19 3.86 -2.34
CA SER A 65 13.57 5.27 -2.59
C SER A 65 12.40 6.20 -2.90
N SER A 66 11.23 5.94 -2.30
CA SER A 66 10.05 6.80 -2.41
C SER A 66 10.34 8.18 -1.84
N GLU A 67 9.97 9.23 -2.57
CA GLU A 67 10.00 10.62 -2.10
C GLU A 67 8.63 11.07 -1.55
N GLY A 68 7.61 10.22 -1.59
CA GLY A 68 6.26 10.43 -1.06
C GLY A 68 5.35 11.28 -1.94
N TYR A 69 5.88 12.13 -2.82
CA TYR A 69 5.06 13.03 -3.65
C TYR A 69 4.14 12.27 -4.61
N GLU A 70 4.54 11.10 -5.06
CA GLU A 70 3.78 10.22 -5.93
C GLU A 70 2.52 9.65 -5.24
N TRP A 71 2.47 9.70 -3.92
CA TRP A 71 1.36 9.21 -3.11
C TRP A 71 0.31 10.26 -2.73
N ILE A 72 0.64 11.56 -2.83
CA ILE A 72 -0.27 12.63 -2.37
C ILE A 72 -1.61 12.57 -3.11
N TYR A 73 -1.58 12.59 -4.45
CA TYR A 73 -2.79 12.53 -5.25
C TYR A 73 -3.55 11.22 -5.07
N PRO A 74 -2.92 10.03 -5.14
CA PRO A 74 -3.61 8.76 -4.92
C PRO A 74 -4.33 8.67 -3.58
N LEU A 75 -3.65 9.00 -2.48
CA LEU A 75 -4.24 8.93 -1.14
C LEU A 75 -5.43 9.88 -0.98
N LYS A 76 -5.30 11.13 -1.45
CA LYS A 76 -6.43 12.08 -1.47
C LYS A 76 -7.59 11.62 -2.37
N THR A 77 -7.29 10.93 -3.46
CA THR A 77 -8.30 10.46 -4.42
C THR A 77 -9.14 9.33 -3.85
N LEU A 78 -8.54 8.47 -3.02
CA LEU A 78 -9.17 7.28 -2.44
C LEU A 78 -9.83 7.55 -1.09
N ASP A 79 -9.55 8.70 -0.49
CA ASP A 79 -10.21 9.12 0.74
C ASP A 79 -11.70 9.40 0.50
N THR A 80 -12.55 8.81 1.36
CA THR A 80 -14.00 9.00 1.34
C THR A 80 -14.55 8.94 2.78
N PRO A 81 -15.77 9.42 3.03
CA PRO A 81 -16.37 9.34 4.37
C PRO A 81 -16.47 7.93 4.98
N THR A 82 -16.36 6.87 4.17
CA THR A 82 -16.47 5.48 4.59
C THR A 82 -15.20 4.66 4.39
N ASN A 83 -14.17 5.25 3.80
CA ASN A 83 -12.87 4.63 3.54
C ASN A 83 -11.75 5.43 4.19
N GLU A 84 -11.19 4.92 5.26
CA GLU A 84 -10.05 5.52 5.96
C GLU A 84 -8.74 5.18 5.25
N VAL A 85 -7.87 6.16 5.12
CA VAL A 85 -6.62 6.04 4.36
C VAL A 85 -5.41 6.02 5.26
N PHE A 86 -4.54 5.04 5.04
CA PHE A 86 -3.27 4.86 5.73
C PHE A 86 -2.10 4.91 4.77
N PHE A 87 -0.94 5.31 5.28
CA PHE A 87 0.33 5.19 4.58
C PHE A 87 1.27 4.31 5.38
N TYR A 88 1.77 3.23 4.78
CA TYR A 88 2.69 2.32 5.43
C TYR A 88 4.13 2.73 5.19
N ARG A 89 4.81 3.16 6.27
CA ARG A 89 6.23 3.50 6.26
C ARG A 89 7.07 2.30 6.66
N TRP A 90 8.10 2.02 5.87
CA TRP A 90 8.99 0.90 6.13
C TRP A 90 10.41 1.21 5.63
N PRO A 91 11.48 0.54 6.19
CA PRO A 91 12.85 0.73 5.74
C PRO A 91 13.07 -0.01 4.42
N ASP A 92 13.00 0.72 3.31
CA ASP A 92 12.95 0.21 1.94
C ASP A 92 14.32 -0.14 1.32
N ASN A 93 15.38 -0.07 2.12
CA ASN A 93 16.76 -0.41 1.74
C ASN A 93 17.21 -1.81 2.21
N GLY A 94 16.31 -2.57 2.80
CA GLY A 94 16.55 -3.93 3.33
C GLY A 94 15.69 -4.99 2.65
N CYS A 95 15.66 -6.18 3.26
CA CYS A 95 14.78 -7.25 2.83
C CYS A 95 13.33 -6.99 3.24
N TYR A 96 12.41 -7.42 2.40
CA TYR A 96 10.97 -7.17 2.53
C TYR A 96 10.31 -7.89 3.71
N LYS A 97 10.87 -9.02 4.16
CA LYS A 97 10.16 -9.98 5.01
C LYS A 97 9.74 -9.38 6.36
N ASP A 98 10.68 -8.79 7.10
CA ASP A 98 10.39 -8.24 8.44
C ASP A 98 9.38 -7.08 8.36
N SER A 99 9.48 -6.26 7.31
CA SER A 99 8.51 -5.19 7.05
C SER A 99 7.15 -5.73 6.62
N GLY A 100 7.12 -6.81 5.84
CA GLY A 100 5.90 -7.49 5.45
C GLY A 100 5.21 -8.18 6.63
N ASP A 101 5.95 -8.86 7.49
CA ASP A 101 5.44 -9.48 8.73
C ASP A 101 4.85 -8.41 9.67
N ARG A 102 5.53 -7.27 9.80
CA ARG A 102 5.03 -6.13 10.57
C ARG A 102 3.75 -5.52 9.98
N LEU A 103 3.66 -5.39 8.66
CA LEU A 103 2.44 -4.91 8.00
C LEU A 103 1.26 -5.83 8.30
N ILE A 104 1.47 -7.16 8.27
CA ILE A 104 0.44 -8.15 8.61
C ILE A 104 -0.02 -7.94 10.06
N GLU A 105 0.91 -7.88 11.01
CA GLU A 105 0.61 -7.72 12.43
C GLU A 105 -0.17 -6.43 12.71
N GLU A 106 0.29 -5.30 12.18
CA GLU A 106 -0.35 -4.00 12.40
C GLU A 106 -1.75 -3.95 11.77
N LEU A 107 -1.93 -4.56 10.58
CA LEU A 107 -3.23 -4.64 9.92
C LEU A 107 -4.20 -5.56 10.67
N GLU A 108 -3.76 -6.74 11.11
CA GLU A 108 -4.58 -7.65 11.91
C GLU A 108 -5.01 -6.99 13.23
N ASN A 109 -4.10 -6.29 13.92
CA ASN A 109 -4.41 -5.56 15.13
C ASN A 109 -5.45 -4.45 14.89
N LEU A 110 -5.31 -3.72 13.78
CA LEU A 110 -6.28 -2.69 13.39
C LEU A 110 -7.67 -3.28 13.16
N LEU A 111 -7.76 -4.38 12.41
CA LEU A 111 -9.03 -5.07 12.11
C LEU A 111 -9.69 -5.66 13.35
N ASN A 112 -8.92 -6.21 14.27
CA ASN A 112 -9.43 -6.76 15.54
C ASN A 112 -10.03 -5.65 16.43
N GLN A 113 -9.51 -4.42 16.35
CA GLN A 113 -10.04 -3.27 17.10
C GLN A 113 -11.20 -2.57 16.39
N ASN A 114 -11.39 -2.82 15.08
CA ASN A 114 -12.36 -2.14 14.22
C ASN A 114 -13.20 -3.14 13.44
N ILE A 115 -14.06 -3.90 14.15
CA ILE A 115 -14.88 -4.98 13.59
C ILE A 115 -15.92 -4.54 12.55
N GLN A 116 -16.18 -3.22 12.45
CA GLN A 116 -17.02 -2.63 11.41
C GLN A 116 -16.35 -2.63 10.04
N VAL A 117 -15.03 -2.73 9.95
CA VAL A 117 -14.30 -2.79 8.68
C VAL A 117 -14.61 -4.11 7.97
N LYS A 118 -15.07 -4.02 6.74
CA LYS A 118 -15.47 -5.17 5.91
C LYS A 118 -14.56 -5.39 4.71
N LYS A 119 -13.77 -4.36 4.36
CA LYS A 119 -12.90 -4.39 3.20
C LYS A 119 -11.58 -3.67 3.48
N VAL A 120 -10.51 -4.28 3.02
CA VAL A 120 -9.16 -3.70 2.98
C VAL A 120 -8.71 -3.58 1.54
N THR A 121 -8.27 -2.41 1.14
CA THR A 121 -7.58 -2.17 -0.13
C THR A 121 -6.10 -1.92 0.16
N LEU A 122 -5.23 -2.82 -0.28
CA LEU A 122 -3.77 -2.62 -0.22
C LEU A 122 -3.25 -2.19 -1.58
N ILE A 123 -2.50 -1.10 -1.62
CA ILE A 123 -1.87 -0.59 -2.83
C ILE A 123 -0.37 -0.64 -2.66
N GLY A 124 0.28 -1.62 -3.28
CA GLY A 124 1.73 -1.78 -3.25
C GLY A 124 2.37 -1.29 -4.53
N HIS A 125 3.25 -0.28 -4.44
CA HIS A 125 3.97 0.23 -5.59
C HIS A 125 5.41 -0.27 -5.60
N SER A 126 5.90 -0.69 -6.77
CA SER A 126 7.30 -1.10 -6.95
C SER A 126 7.70 -2.15 -5.91
N TYR A 127 8.73 -1.90 -5.10
CA TYR A 127 9.15 -2.80 -4.02
C TYR A 127 8.06 -3.00 -2.95
N GLY A 128 7.18 -2.02 -2.73
CA GLY A 128 6.01 -2.18 -1.85
C GLY A 128 5.04 -3.27 -2.31
N GLY A 129 4.97 -3.56 -3.62
CA GLY A 129 4.20 -4.69 -4.14
C GLY A 129 4.74 -6.05 -3.69
N ILE A 130 6.05 -6.18 -3.47
CA ILE A 130 6.65 -7.39 -2.88
C ILE A 130 6.17 -7.61 -1.43
N LEU A 131 6.06 -6.52 -0.64
CA LEU A 131 5.50 -6.63 0.72
C LEU A 131 4.04 -7.08 0.67
N VAL A 132 3.27 -6.53 -0.25
CA VAL A 132 1.85 -6.89 -0.41
C VAL A 132 1.70 -8.35 -0.84
N THR A 133 2.55 -8.87 -1.73
CA THR A 133 2.52 -10.31 -2.08
C THR A 133 2.89 -11.19 -0.90
N HIS A 134 3.84 -10.76 -0.06
CA HIS A 134 4.17 -11.47 1.18
C HIS A 134 2.96 -11.51 2.13
N LEU A 135 2.24 -10.41 2.28
CA LEU A 135 1.00 -10.37 3.07
C LEU A 135 -0.06 -11.29 2.49
N LEU A 136 -0.29 -11.27 1.17
CA LEU A 136 -1.27 -12.15 0.50
C LEU A 136 -1.02 -13.63 0.79
N ASN A 137 0.23 -14.06 0.73
CA ASN A 137 0.61 -15.45 1.03
C ASN A 137 0.29 -15.87 2.48
N ASN A 138 0.27 -14.90 3.39
CA ASN A 138 0.08 -15.10 4.82
C ASN A 138 -1.30 -14.63 5.34
N TRP A 139 -2.17 -14.11 4.45
CA TRP A 139 -3.50 -13.61 4.84
C TRP A 139 -4.37 -14.71 5.45
N LYS A 140 -4.87 -14.48 6.64
CA LYS A 140 -5.71 -15.43 7.39
C LYS A 140 -7.04 -14.81 7.83
N ASN A 141 -7.20 -13.50 7.67
CA ASN A 141 -8.40 -12.79 8.08
C ASN A 141 -9.58 -13.11 7.16
N THR A 142 -10.80 -12.94 7.66
CA THR A 142 -12.05 -13.12 6.91
C THR A 142 -12.57 -11.83 6.26
N VAL A 143 -11.94 -10.71 6.54
CA VAL A 143 -12.21 -9.44 5.85
C VAL A 143 -11.76 -9.54 4.40
N THR A 144 -12.56 -9.01 3.48
CA THR A 144 -12.21 -8.97 2.06
C THR A 144 -10.96 -8.12 1.85
N LEU A 145 -9.98 -8.68 1.15
CA LEU A 145 -8.71 -8.01 0.81
C LEU A 145 -8.60 -7.83 -0.71
N ASP A 146 -8.60 -6.59 -1.17
CA ASP A 146 -8.26 -6.23 -2.55
C ASP A 146 -6.83 -5.71 -2.60
N ALA A 147 -5.92 -6.48 -3.16
CA ALA A 147 -4.51 -6.12 -3.32
C ALA A 147 -4.24 -5.61 -4.73
N HIS A 148 -3.84 -4.36 -4.83
CA HIS A 148 -3.46 -3.70 -6.07
C HIS A 148 -1.94 -3.54 -6.11
N ILE A 149 -1.28 -4.27 -6.98
CA ILE A 149 0.17 -4.25 -7.13
C ILE A 149 0.51 -3.50 -8.41
N ILE A 150 1.25 -2.41 -8.25
CA ILE A 150 1.50 -1.43 -9.31
C ILE A 150 2.99 -1.37 -9.62
N ALA A 151 3.36 -1.55 -10.89
CA ALA A 151 4.75 -1.42 -11.36
C ALA A 151 5.74 -2.19 -10.46
N SER A 152 5.40 -3.41 -10.05
CA SER A 152 6.18 -4.16 -9.08
C SER A 152 7.04 -5.25 -9.76
N PRO A 153 8.30 -5.43 -9.34
CA PRO A 153 9.20 -6.44 -9.89
C PRO A 153 8.90 -7.83 -9.32
N LEU A 154 7.69 -8.36 -9.56
CA LEU A 154 7.22 -9.62 -8.99
C LEU A 154 8.03 -10.84 -9.41
N GLN A 155 8.79 -10.82 -10.51
CA GLN A 155 9.78 -11.85 -10.82
C GLN A 155 10.98 -11.84 -9.87
N GLY A 156 11.14 -10.78 -9.08
CA GLY A 156 12.33 -10.55 -8.31
C GLY A 156 13.52 -10.13 -9.17
N ASN A 157 14.67 -10.14 -8.55
CA ASN A 157 16.00 -9.98 -9.18
C ASN A 157 17.03 -10.77 -8.39
N THR A 158 18.27 -10.84 -8.89
CA THR A 158 19.33 -11.62 -8.25
C THR A 158 19.52 -11.27 -6.77
N SER A 159 19.55 -9.97 -6.42
CA SER A 159 19.74 -9.55 -5.04
C SER A 159 18.54 -9.94 -4.17
N LEU A 160 17.33 -9.64 -4.62
CA LEU A 160 16.10 -9.96 -3.88
C LEU A 160 15.95 -11.49 -3.68
N ASN A 161 16.22 -12.27 -4.71
CA ASN A 161 16.04 -13.72 -4.66
C ASN A 161 17.13 -14.40 -3.83
N THR A 162 18.41 -13.97 -3.97
CA THR A 162 19.53 -14.61 -3.26
C THR A 162 19.74 -14.07 -1.84
N LEU A 163 19.67 -12.76 -1.64
CA LEU A 163 19.97 -12.16 -0.34
C LEU A 163 18.75 -12.14 0.58
N CYS A 164 17.56 -11.92 0.02
CA CYS A 164 16.32 -11.82 0.79
C CYS A 164 15.45 -13.09 0.72
N GLY A 165 15.88 -14.09 -0.02
CA GLY A 165 15.15 -15.35 -0.15
C GLY A 165 13.77 -15.20 -0.81
N TYR A 166 13.59 -14.17 -1.64
CA TYR A 166 12.31 -13.93 -2.32
C TYR A 166 12.05 -15.05 -3.34
N LYS A 167 10.82 -15.52 -3.33
CA LYS A 167 10.30 -16.46 -4.33
C LYS A 167 9.09 -15.83 -5.00
N PRO A 168 9.05 -15.82 -6.34
CA PRO A 168 7.95 -15.25 -7.11
C PRO A 168 6.72 -16.16 -7.11
N GLU A 169 6.26 -16.54 -5.93
CA GLU A 169 5.11 -17.41 -5.75
C GLU A 169 4.05 -16.66 -4.93
N VAL A 170 2.84 -16.57 -5.47
CA VAL A 170 1.69 -15.98 -4.78
C VAL A 170 0.57 -16.99 -4.72
N ASN A 171 0.14 -17.32 -3.50
CA ASN A 171 -0.96 -18.23 -3.24
C ASN A 171 -2.14 -17.44 -2.68
N LEU A 172 -3.09 -17.09 -3.56
CA LEU A 172 -4.27 -16.33 -3.15
C LEU A 172 -5.13 -17.11 -2.18
N LYS A 173 -5.55 -16.44 -1.13
CA LYS A 173 -6.48 -16.99 -0.13
C LYS A 173 -7.93 -16.67 -0.53
N PRO A 174 -8.93 -17.40 -0.01
CA PRO A 174 -10.33 -17.27 -0.45
C PRO A 174 -10.93 -15.84 -0.35
N MET A 175 -10.45 -15.03 0.61
CA MET A 175 -10.96 -13.67 0.81
C MET A 175 -10.06 -12.60 0.20
N ALA A 176 -9.06 -12.99 -0.62
CA ALA A 176 -8.10 -12.09 -1.22
C ALA A 176 -8.22 -12.07 -2.74
N ASN A 177 -8.29 -10.89 -3.31
CA ASN A 177 -8.22 -10.63 -4.74
C ASN A 177 -6.89 -9.94 -5.06
N LEU A 178 -6.32 -10.25 -6.23
CA LEU A 178 -5.08 -9.66 -6.70
C LEU A 178 -5.29 -8.99 -8.06
N PHE A 179 -4.95 -7.71 -8.13
CA PHE A 179 -4.97 -6.89 -9.33
C PHE A 179 -3.54 -6.41 -9.62
N GLU A 180 -3.00 -6.84 -10.76
CA GLU A 180 -1.67 -6.44 -11.21
C GLU A 180 -1.79 -5.33 -12.25
N TRP A 181 -1.20 -4.18 -11.96
CA TRP A 181 -1.18 -3.00 -12.82
C TRP A 181 0.23 -2.82 -13.37
N ARG A 182 0.45 -3.30 -14.58
CA ARG A 182 1.77 -3.39 -15.19
C ARG A 182 2.03 -2.18 -16.09
N THR A 183 3.07 -1.43 -15.79
CA THR A 183 3.58 -0.39 -16.70
C THR A 183 4.18 -1.03 -17.94
N GLN A 184 4.23 -0.29 -19.05
CA GLN A 184 5.01 -0.69 -20.21
C GLN A 184 6.50 -0.53 -19.88
N GLN A 185 7.30 -1.55 -20.15
CA GLN A 185 8.68 -1.60 -19.71
C GLN A 185 9.51 -0.43 -20.25
N ASP A 186 9.38 -0.09 -21.51
CA ASP A 186 10.11 0.97 -22.20
C ASP A 186 9.74 2.39 -21.71
N LEU A 187 8.56 2.54 -21.12
CA LEU A 187 8.08 3.79 -20.53
C LEU A 187 8.41 3.90 -19.04
N ASP A 188 8.73 2.78 -18.40
CA ASP A 188 8.99 2.70 -16.96
C ASP A 188 10.45 3.00 -16.63
N SER A 189 10.70 4.09 -15.90
CA SER A 189 12.06 4.53 -15.57
C SER A 189 12.85 3.52 -14.72
N ALA A 190 12.18 2.65 -13.99
CA ALA A 190 12.82 1.62 -13.17
C ALA A 190 13.14 0.34 -13.97
N PHE A 191 12.44 0.08 -15.07
CA PHE A 191 12.51 -1.20 -15.76
C PHE A 191 13.00 -1.13 -17.22
N LYS A 192 12.99 0.06 -17.85
CA LYS A 192 13.27 0.25 -19.28
C LYS A 192 14.64 -0.27 -19.73
N ASP A 193 15.63 -0.22 -18.84
CA ASP A 193 17.00 -0.66 -19.15
C ASP A 193 17.29 -2.12 -18.73
N LEU A 194 16.27 -2.82 -18.22
CA LEU A 194 16.39 -4.22 -17.85
C LEU A 194 16.20 -5.13 -19.06
N PRO A 195 16.94 -6.25 -19.14
CA PRO A 195 16.85 -7.19 -20.28
C PRO A 195 15.51 -7.92 -20.37
N LYS A 196 14.75 -7.96 -19.27
CA LYS A 196 13.40 -8.56 -19.19
C LYS A 196 12.53 -7.70 -18.27
N ASN A 197 11.23 -7.64 -18.57
CA ASN A 197 10.28 -6.96 -17.72
C ASN A 197 10.06 -7.75 -16.42
N PRO A 198 10.47 -7.22 -15.25
CA PRO A 198 10.36 -7.94 -13.99
C PRO A 198 8.94 -8.04 -13.45
N GLN A 199 7.98 -7.35 -14.09
CA GLN A 199 6.56 -7.46 -13.75
C GLN A 199 5.90 -8.70 -14.35
N ASN A 200 6.51 -9.32 -15.39
CA ASN A 200 5.91 -10.42 -16.14
C ASN A 200 6.03 -11.74 -15.38
N ILE A 201 5.01 -12.06 -14.61
CA ILE A 201 4.82 -13.31 -13.89
C ILE A 201 3.37 -13.78 -14.09
N GLU A 202 3.15 -15.07 -14.05
CA GLU A 202 1.81 -15.66 -14.04
C GLU A 202 1.42 -16.01 -12.60
N ILE A 203 0.33 -15.41 -12.12
CA ILE A 203 -0.24 -15.69 -10.81
C ILE A 203 -1.67 -16.18 -11.01
N SER A 204 -1.96 -17.40 -10.63
CA SER A 204 -3.29 -17.96 -10.78
C SER A 204 -4.32 -17.17 -9.98
N GLY A 205 -5.39 -16.73 -10.65
CA GLY A 205 -6.45 -15.94 -10.06
C GLY A 205 -6.19 -14.44 -9.99
N SER A 206 -5.04 -13.95 -10.45
CA SER A 206 -4.83 -12.50 -10.57
C SER A 206 -5.52 -11.91 -11.80
N VAL A 207 -5.90 -10.64 -11.69
CA VAL A 207 -6.37 -9.83 -12.81
C VAL A 207 -5.25 -8.90 -13.25
N VAL A 208 -4.76 -9.08 -14.49
CA VAL A 208 -3.65 -8.29 -15.03
C VAL A 208 -4.18 -7.18 -15.94
N THR A 209 -3.74 -5.96 -15.70
CA THR A 209 -3.99 -4.79 -16.57
C THR A 209 -2.67 -4.15 -16.97
N VAL A 210 -2.41 -4.06 -18.26
CA VAL A 210 -1.30 -3.26 -18.80
C VAL A 210 -1.76 -1.81 -18.94
N LEU A 211 -0.99 -0.90 -18.38
CA LEU A 211 -1.31 0.51 -18.37
C LEU A 211 -1.12 1.14 -19.77
N PRO A 212 -1.91 2.18 -20.13
CA PRO A 212 -1.72 2.92 -21.38
C PRO A 212 -0.40 3.71 -21.39
N ASP A 213 -0.03 4.20 -22.57
CA ASP A 213 1.23 4.94 -22.78
C ASP A 213 1.24 6.30 -22.08
N THR A 214 0.07 6.91 -21.95
CA THR A 214 -0.07 8.28 -21.45
C THR A 214 -1.22 8.43 -20.47
N TYR A 215 -1.06 9.40 -19.54
CA TYR A 215 -2.08 9.79 -18.59
C TYR A 215 -2.02 11.30 -18.34
N LYS A 216 -3.14 11.99 -18.53
CA LYS A 216 -3.25 13.46 -18.37
C LYS A 216 -2.13 14.24 -19.08
N GLY A 217 -1.79 13.81 -20.30
CA GLY A 217 -0.76 14.44 -21.14
C GLY A 217 0.69 14.09 -20.75
N HIS A 218 0.90 13.21 -19.75
CA HIS A 218 2.22 12.74 -19.34
C HIS A 218 2.44 11.30 -19.78
N ARG A 219 3.71 10.92 -20.00
CA ARG A 219 4.12 9.53 -20.15
C ARG A 219 3.76 8.77 -18.88
N LEU A 220 2.99 7.69 -19.02
CA LEU A 220 2.57 6.86 -17.90
C LEU A 220 3.68 5.85 -17.56
N GLY A 221 4.66 6.32 -16.80
CA GLY A 221 5.77 5.51 -16.29
C GLY A 221 5.60 5.15 -14.82
N HIS A 222 6.73 4.83 -14.18
CA HIS A 222 6.79 4.23 -12.85
C HIS A 222 5.91 4.91 -11.80
N ASN A 223 6.17 6.18 -11.49
CA ASN A 223 5.46 6.89 -10.40
C ASN A 223 4.06 7.38 -10.80
N TRP A 224 3.82 7.75 -12.08
CA TRP A 224 2.49 8.16 -12.55
C TRP A 224 1.47 7.03 -12.54
N SER A 225 1.93 5.78 -12.55
CA SER A 225 1.09 4.58 -12.49
C SER A 225 0.16 4.56 -11.28
N ILE A 226 0.65 5.01 -10.11
CA ILE A 226 -0.15 5.03 -8.86
C ILE A 226 -1.35 5.97 -9.00
N SER A 227 -1.13 7.17 -9.58
CA SER A 227 -2.19 8.15 -9.80
C SER A 227 -3.24 7.66 -10.80
N TRP A 228 -2.80 6.99 -11.86
CA TRP A 228 -3.71 6.41 -12.84
C TRP A 228 -4.58 5.31 -12.22
N VAL A 229 -3.97 4.42 -11.45
CA VAL A 229 -4.69 3.34 -10.74
C VAL A 229 -5.69 3.92 -9.75
N ALA A 230 -5.32 4.93 -8.97
CA ALA A 230 -6.24 5.59 -8.04
C ALA A 230 -7.49 6.13 -8.76
N ASP A 231 -7.31 6.72 -9.96
CA ASP A 231 -8.46 7.16 -10.78
C ASP A 231 -9.33 5.99 -11.28
N GLN A 232 -8.74 4.80 -11.53
CA GLN A 232 -9.55 3.62 -11.88
C GLN A 232 -10.35 3.11 -10.68
N LEU A 233 -9.74 3.10 -9.49
CA LEU A 233 -10.37 2.62 -8.26
C LEU A 233 -11.48 3.54 -7.74
N LYS A 234 -11.40 4.84 -8.05
CA LYS A 234 -12.43 5.83 -7.70
C LYS A 234 -13.69 5.73 -8.57
N LYS A 235 -13.60 5.12 -9.74
CA LYS A 235 -14.77 4.99 -10.63
C LYS A 235 -15.84 4.14 -9.95
N PRO A 236 -17.13 4.57 -10.01
CA PRO A 236 -18.25 3.84 -9.44
C PRO A 236 -18.48 2.50 -10.13
#